data_3437e8c10e21053bdde6ff4ac5b1b554
#
_entry.id   3437e8c10e21053bdde6ff4ac5b1b554
#
_cell.length_a   1.000
_cell.length_b   1.000
_cell.length_c   1.000
_cell.angle_alpha   90.00
_cell.angle_beta   90.00
_cell.angle_gamma   90.00
#
_symmetry.space_group_name_H-M   'P 1'
#
loop_
_entity.id
_entity.type
_entity.pdbx_description
1 polymer ?
#
loop_
_entity_poly.entity_id
_entity_poly.type
_entity_poly.pdbx_seq_one_letter_code
_entity_poly.pdbx_strand_id
1 'polypeptide(L)' 'MAYLRLMRAEQMARLLVSTDLSVGDAARSVGWRNQFHASQCFHAHYGISPTEYRRRQPAPSV' A
#
# COMPACT_ATOMS: atom_id res chain seq x y z
N MET A 1 -16.05 5.22 -5.28
CA MET A 1 -16.15 4.02 -6.09
C MET A 1 -15.18 2.97 -5.66
N ALA A 2 -15.70 1.78 -5.44
CA ALA A 2 -14.88 0.69 -4.93
C ALA A 2 -13.74 0.33 -5.88
N TYR A 3 -14.02 0.38 -7.16
CA TYR A 3 -13.03 0.03 -8.17
C TYR A 3 -11.77 0.90 -8.08
N LEU A 4 -11.95 2.20 -7.92
CA LEU A 4 -10.83 3.11 -7.86
C LEU A 4 -9.99 2.88 -6.60
N ARG A 5 -10.67 2.61 -5.49
CA ARG A 5 -9.96 2.34 -4.24
C ARG A 5 -9.14 1.06 -4.34
N LEU A 6 -9.70 0.07 -4.99
CA LEU A 6 -9.02 -1.20 -5.18
C LEU A 6 -7.76 -1.01 -6.01
N MET A 7 -7.86 -0.26 -7.11
CA MET A 7 -6.71 0.01 -7.95
C MET A 7 -5.61 0.73 -7.19
N ARG A 8 -5.98 1.71 -6.38
CA ARG A 8 -5.00 2.45 -5.61
C ARG A 8 -4.31 1.57 -4.59
N ALA A 9 -5.07 0.69 -3.93
CA ALA A 9 -4.49 -0.22 -2.96
C ALA A 9 -3.50 -1.17 -3.63
N GLU A 10 -3.84 -1.67 -4.80
CA GLU A 10 -2.94 -2.56 -5.52
C GLU A 10 -1.67 -1.86 -5.96
N GLN A 11 -1.80 -0.63 -6.45
CA GLN A 11 -0.62 0.13 -6.85
C GLN A 11 0.26 0.44 -5.64
N MET A 12 -0.36 0.76 -4.52
CA MET A 12 0.37 1.00 -3.30
C MET A 12 1.13 -0.25 -2.86
N ALA A 13 0.49 -1.41 -2.96
CA ALA A 13 1.15 -2.66 -2.60
C ALA A 13 2.40 -2.89 -3.43
N ARG A 14 2.35 -2.59 -4.72
CA ARG A 14 3.51 -2.72 -5.58
C ARG A 14 4.64 -1.81 -5.15
N LEU A 15 4.31 -0.57 -4.80
CA LEU A 15 5.32 0.38 -4.36
C LEU A 15 5.96 -0.07 -3.06
N LEU A 16 5.18 -0.65 -2.16
CA LEU A 16 5.70 -1.11 -0.89
C LEU A 16 6.72 -2.23 -1.07
N VAL A 17 6.58 -3.02 -2.10
CA VAL A 17 7.46 -4.15 -2.36
C VAL A 17 8.65 -3.76 -3.23
N SER A 18 8.43 -2.89 -4.21
CA SER A 18 9.44 -2.60 -5.23
C SER A 18 10.26 -1.35 -4.95
N THR A 19 9.92 -0.57 -3.94
CA THR A 19 10.63 0.66 -3.63
C THR A 19 10.88 0.78 -2.14
N ASP A 20 11.69 1.78 -1.76
CA ASP A 20 11.96 2.09 -0.36
C ASP A 20 11.08 3.23 0.14
N LEU A 21 10.08 3.61 -0.62
CA LEU A 21 9.18 4.68 -0.22
C LEU A 21 8.53 4.36 1.12
N SER A 22 8.35 5.38 1.94
CA SER A 22 7.61 5.19 3.18
C SER A 22 6.15 4.90 2.84
N VAL A 23 5.42 4.35 3.82
CA VAL A 23 4.01 4.09 3.62
C VAL A 23 3.27 5.37 3.22
N GLY A 24 3.59 6.49 3.88
CA GLY A 24 2.96 7.76 3.55
C GLY A 24 3.28 8.22 2.14
N ASP A 25 4.52 8.07 1.72
CA ASP A 25 4.93 8.48 0.39
C ASP A 25 4.31 7.58 -0.68
N ALA A 26 4.26 6.29 -0.42
CA ALA A 26 3.61 5.37 -1.35
C ALA A 26 2.14 5.71 -1.50
N ALA A 27 1.46 6.02 -0.40
CA ALA A 27 0.06 6.39 -0.43
C ALA A 27 -0.16 7.65 -1.28
N ARG A 28 0.69 8.65 -1.08
CA ARG A 28 0.56 9.88 -1.85
C ARG A 28 0.82 9.66 -3.33
N SER A 29 1.76 8.80 -3.64
CA SER A 29 2.10 8.53 -5.04
C SER A 29 0.94 7.97 -5.81
N VAL A 30 0.03 7.27 -5.15
CA VAL A 30 -1.12 6.69 -5.82
C VAL A 30 -2.39 7.49 -5.61
N GLY A 31 -2.28 8.69 -5.04
CA GLY A 31 -3.42 9.61 -4.98
C GLY A 31 -4.12 9.74 -3.65
N TRP A 32 -3.60 9.15 -2.60
CA TRP A 32 -4.17 9.32 -1.28
C TRP A 32 -3.65 10.60 -0.65
N ARG A 33 -4.55 11.39 -0.08
CA ARG A 33 -4.14 12.59 0.64
C ARG A 33 -3.85 12.30 2.09
N ASN A 34 -4.52 11.29 2.62
CA ASN A 34 -4.43 10.98 4.03
C ASN A 34 -3.98 9.55 4.19
N GLN A 35 -2.85 9.38 4.87
CA GLN A 35 -2.26 8.07 5.08
C GLN A 35 -3.19 7.13 5.84
N PHE A 36 -4.00 7.67 6.73
CA PHE A 36 -4.93 6.84 7.48
C PHE A 36 -5.98 6.22 6.58
N HIS A 37 -6.50 7.01 5.65
CA HIS A 37 -7.48 6.49 4.70
C HIS A 37 -6.87 5.42 3.82
N ALA A 38 -5.63 5.65 3.39
CA ALA A 38 -4.92 4.67 2.58
C ALA A 38 -4.75 3.37 3.35
N SER A 39 -4.36 3.47 4.62
CA SER A 39 -4.15 2.30 5.44
C SER A 39 -5.45 1.53 5.66
N GLN A 40 -6.54 2.24 5.88
CA GLN A 40 -7.83 1.59 6.08
C GLN A 40 -8.28 0.85 4.83
N CYS A 41 -8.15 1.49 3.67
CA CYS A 41 -8.53 0.83 2.42
C CYS A 41 -7.62 -0.35 2.12
N PHE A 42 -6.34 -0.19 2.39
CA PHE A 42 -5.38 -1.28 2.20
C PHE A 42 -5.73 -2.46 3.09
N HIS A 43 -5.99 -2.19 4.35
CA HIS A 43 -6.33 -3.23 5.31
C HIS A 43 -7.64 -3.93 4.91
N ALA A 44 -8.61 -3.17 4.43
CA ALA A 44 -9.87 -3.74 4.01
C ALA A 44 -9.68 -4.70 2.83
N HIS A 45 -8.73 -4.39 1.96
CA HIS A 45 -8.52 -5.21 0.78
C HIS A 45 -7.57 -6.39 1.03
N TYR A 46 -6.50 -6.15 1.76
CA TYR A 46 -5.46 -7.18 1.97
C TYR A 46 -5.54 -7.87 3.32
N GLY A 47 -6.33 -7.33 4.25
CA GLY A 47 -6.47 -7.93 5.56
C GLY A 47 -5.38 -7.58 6.54
N ILE A 48 -4.36 -6.84 6.12
CA ILE A 48 -3.27 -6.41 6.99
C ILE A 48 -2.89 -4.98 6.63
N SER A 49 -2.15 -4.33 7.52
CA SER A 49 -1.72 -2.96 7.28
C SER A 49 -0.63 -2.90 6.22
N PRO A 50 -0.42 -1.73 5.60
CA PRO A 50 0.67 -1.59 4.63
C PRO A 50 2.03 -1.92 5.22
N THR A 51 2.28 -1.52 6.46
CA THR A 51 3.55 -1.81 7.12
C THR A 51 3.73 -3.31 7.29
N GLU A 52 2.67 -3.98 7.71
CA GLU A 52 2.72 -5.42 7.89
C GLU A 52 2.90 -6.13 6.56
N TYR A 53 2.23 -5.63 5.53
CA TYR A 53 2.34 -6.21 4.20
C TYR A 53 3.79 -6.15 3.71
N ARG A 54 4.44 -5.00 3.88
CA ARG A 54 5.84 -4.84 3.48
C ARG A 54 6.74 -5.79 4.25
N ARG A 55 6.48 -5.92 5.54
CA ARG A 55 7.30 -6.76 6.40
C ARG A 55 7.20 -8.23 6.05
N ARG A 56 6.03 -8.66 5.58
CA ARG A 56 5.80 -10.06 5.26
C ARG A 56 6.31 -10.46 3.90
N GLN A 57 6.61 -9.50 3.03
CA GLN A 57 7.12 -9.84 1.72
C GLN A 57 8.53 -10.40 1.84
N PRO A 58 8.82 -11.49 1.15
CA PRO A 58 10.18 -12.01 1.16
C PRO A 58 11.09 -10.98 0.56
N ALA A 59 12.27 -10.84 1.13
CA ALA A 59 13.22 -9.91 0.59
C ALA A 59 13.47 -10.30 -0.85
N PRO A 60 13.58 -9.33 -1.72
CA PRO A 60 13.83 -9.62 -3.13
C PRO A 60 15.27 -9.99 -3.25
N SER A 61 15.64 -11.02 -2.74
CA SER A 61 16.94 -11.37 -2.81
C SER A 61 17.12 -12.07 -3.98
N VAL A 62 17.66 -11.98 -4.39
CA VAL A 62 17.99 -12.70 -5.17
C VAL A 62 18.70 -12.97 -5.47
#